data_21c008332b924d26d41f7ab00bfe9d8d
#
_entry.id   21c008332b924d26d41f7ab00bfe9d8d
#
_cell.length_a   1.000
_cell.length_b   1.000
_cell.length_c   1.000
_cell.angle_alpha   90.00
_cell.angle_beta   90.00
_cell.angle_gamma   90.00
#
_symmetry.space_group_name_H-M   'P 1'
#
loop_
_entity.id
_entity.type
_entity.pdbx_description
1 polymer ?
#
loop_
_entity_poly.entity_id
_entity_poly.type
_entity_poly.pdbx_seq_one_letter_code
_entity_poly.pdbx_strand_id
1 'polypeptide(L)'
;MDITTKFVVVNEANIMDLLQLITTLAKEKYGPVLSDAQLNTYLHRYTPQQLASDVNNFSNQWLMVYAGGKPAGYALITSQGKRPDTLTEKKVKRLTGYGVLQQYADSGCPEALLQKCLQVGQSYDALWMHEYADSPLLPYFERHRFQREGGQATLDELPLPGVYLIRRK
;
A
#
# COMPACT_ATOMS: atom_id res chain seq x y z
N MET A 1 17.56 12.13 11.93
CA MET A 1 17.23 10.69 11.73
C MET A 1 17.21 10.42 10.23
N ASP A 2 18.00 9.46 9.81
CA ASP A 2 18.08 9.11 8.39
C ASP A 2 16.82 8.38 7.95
N ILE A 3 16.26 8.82 6.85
CA ILE A 3 15.09 8.17 6.23
C ILE A 3 15.51 7.67 4.85
N THR A 4 15.35 6.38 4.63
CA THR A 4 15.69 5.75 3.35
C THR A 4 14.54 4.89 2.86
N THR A 5 14.41 4.78 1.54
CA THR A 5 13.45 3.87 0.90
C THR A 5 14.20 2.88 0.05
N LYS A 6 13.78 1.63 0.07
CA LYS A 6 14.42 0.54 -0.67
C LYS A 6 13.39 -0.38 -1.29
N PHE A 7 13.71 -0.95 -2.45
CA PHE A 7 12.98 -2.11 -2.94
C PHE A 7 13.25 -3.30 -2.04
N VAL A 8 12.22 -4.10 -1.80
CA VAL A 8 12.36 -5.31 -1.00
C VAL A 8 12.94 -6.42 -1.87
N VAL A 9 14.04 -7.02 -1.44
CA VAL A 9 14.59 -8.23 -2.04
C VAL A 9 14.36 -9.40 -1.09
N VAL A 10 14.17 -10.60 -1.65
CA VAL A 10 13.87 -11.78 -0.84
C VAL A 10 15.10 -12.24 -0.08
N ASN A 11 15.04 -12.13 1.24
CA ASN A 11 15.89 -12.81 2.19
C ASN A 11 15.09 -12.96 3.49
N GLU A 12 15.55 -13.77 4.41
CA GLU A 12 14.80 -14.05 5.63
C GLU A 12 14.50 -12.78 6.42
N ALA A 13 15.50 -11.93 6.64
CA ALA A 13 15.34 -10.69 7.42
C ALA A 13 14.32 -9.75 6.79
N ASN A 14 14.41 -9.51 5.49
CA ASN A 14 13.50 -8.61 4.79
C ASN A 14 12.05 -9.13 4.80
N ILE A 15 11.87 -10.42 4.60
CA ILE A 15 10.54 -11.03 4.59
C ILE A 15 9.90 -10.95 5.97
N MET A 16 10.67 -11.21 7.04
CA MET A 16 10.15 -11.11 8.40
C MET A 16 9.83 -9.66 8.78
N ASP A 17 10.67 -8.71 8.40
CA ASP A 17 10.42 -7.29 8.62
C ASP A 17 9.15 -6.83 7.90
N LEU A 18 9.00 -7.21 6.63
CA LEU A 18 7.81 -6.87 5.84
C LEU A 18 6.55 -7.51 6.43
N LEU A 19 6.61 -8.77 6.83
CA LEU A 19 5.48 -9.46 7.45
C LEU A 19 5.05 -8.78 8.75
N GLN A 20 6.00 -8.37 9.57
CA GLN A 20 5.71 -7.65 10.80
C GLN A 20 5.07 -6.28 10.52
N LEU A 21 5.56 -5.55 9.51
CA LEU A 21 4.94 -4.29 9.09
C LEU A 21 3.51 -4.51 8.62
N ILE A 22 3.28 -5.48 7.76
CA ILE A 22 1.92 -5.80 7.26
C ILE A 22 0.98 -6.07 8.44
N THR A 23 1.42 -6.89 9.40
CA THR A 23 0.61 -7.26 10.56
C THR A 23 0.30 -6.05 11.44
N THR A 24 1.32 -5.27 11.78
CA THR A 24 1.15 -4.11 12.66
C THR A 24 0.29 -3.04 12.00
N LEU A 25 0.56 -2.74 10.73
CA LEU A 25 -0.20 -1.74 9.99
C LEU A 25 -1.66 -2.14 9.77
N ALA A 26 -1.91 -3.42 9.53
CA ALA A 26 -3.29 -3.92 9.41
C ALA A 26 -4.05 -3.71 10.72
N LYS A 27 -3.43 -3.97 11.86
CA LYS A 27 -4.04 -3.74 13.17
C LYS A 27 -4.29 -2.26 13.42
N GLU A 28 -3.34 -1.40 13.08
CA GLU A 28 -3.50 0.06 13.24
C GLU A 28 -4.61 0.60 12.34
N LYS A 29 -4.63 0.18 11.08
CA LYS A 29 -5.53 0.73 10.06
C LYS A 29 -6.94 0.13 10.15
N TYR A 30 -7.05 -1.17 10.33
CA TYR A 30 -8.32 -1.89 10.23
C TYR A 30 -8.88 -2.35 11.58
N GLY A 31 -8.07 -2.34 12.63
CA GLY A 31 -8.54 -2.70 13.98
C GLY A 31 -9.80 -1.94 14.41
N PRO A 32 -9.89 -0.62 14.17
CA PRO A 32 -11.09 0.14 14.54
C PRO A 32 -12.35 -0.19 13.73
N VAL A 33 -12.22 -0.80 12.54
CA VAL A 33 -13.33 -0.98 11.60
C VAL A 33 -13.65 -2.45 11.30
N LEU A 34 -12.79 -3.37 11.71
CA LEU A 34 -13.00 -4.81 11.52
C LEU A 34 -13.11 -5.52 12.86
N SER A 35 -13.86 -6.64 12.89
CA SER A 35 -13.82 -7.55 14.02
C SER A 35 -12.47 -8.27 14.07
N ASP A 36 -12.13 -8.84 15.24
CA ASP A 36 -10.92 -9.64 15.39
C ASP A 36 -10.90 -10.82 14.42
N ALA A 37 -12.05 -11.47 14.22
CA ALA A 37 -12.17 -12.58 13.28
C ALA A 37 -11.89 -12.15 11.83
N GLN A 38 -12.44 -11.00 11.42
CA GLN A 38 -12.23 -10.45 10.08
C GLN A 38 -10.76 -10.07 9.87
N LEU A 39 -10.14 -9.44 10.86
CA LEU A 39 -8.74 -9.06 10.80
C LEU A 39 -7.83 -10.29 10.72
N ASN A 40 -8.11 -11.32 11.52
CA ASN A 40 -7.35 -12.57 11.50
C ASN A 40 -7.48 -13.26 10.13
N THR A 41 -8.67 -13.27 9.53
CA THR A 41 -8.87 -13.83 8.19
C THR A 41 -8.01 -13.10 7.16
N TYR A 42 -7.96 -11.78 7.23
CA TYR A 42 -7.11 -10.97 6.35
C TYR A 42 -5.63 -11.32 6.53
N LEU A 43 -5.16 -11.41 7.77
CA LEU A 43 -3.74 -11.66 8.06
C LEU A 43 -3.29 -13.08 7.74
N HIS A 44 -4.18 -14.07 7.77
CA HIS A 44 -3.84 -15.47 7.49
C HIS A 44 -3.34 -15.70 6.06
N ARG A 45 -3.60 -14.80 5.13
CA ARG A 45 -3.08 -14.89 3.76
C ARG A 45 -1.59 -14.65 3.66
N TYR A 46 -1.01 -14.01 4.67
CA TYR A 46 0.40 -13.61 4.68
C TYR A 46 1.22 -14.59 5.49
N THR A 47 1.77 -15.61 4.82
CA THR A 47 2.81 -16.48 5.39
C THR A 47 4.16 -16.03 4.85
N PRO A 48 5.29 -16.37 5.51
CA PRO A 48 6.62 -16.05 4.97
C PRO A 48 6.83 -16.59 3.55
N GLN A 49 6.36 -17.80 3.27
CA GLN A 49 6.49 -18.43 1.96
C GLN A 49 5.67 -17.71 0.89
N GLN A 50 4.42 -17.38 1.22
CA GLN A 50 3.55 -16.67 0.29
C GLN A 50 4.11 -15.27 0.00
N LEU A 51 4.57 -14.58 1.05
CA LEU A 51 5.13 -13.24 0.90
C LEU A 51 6.40 -13.24 0.06
N ALA A 52 7.29 -14.22 0.26
CA ALA A 52 8.49 -14.38 -0.57
C ALA A 52 8.13 -14.58 -2.04
N SER A 53 7.11 -15.40 -2.31
CA SER A 53 6.59 -15.62 -3.67
C SER A 53 6.06 -14.30 -4.26
N ASP A 54 5.29 -13.54 -3.49
CA ASP A 54 4.71 -12.27 -3.93
C ASP A 54 5.79 -11.21 -4.20
N VAL A 55 6.84 -11.17 -3.39
CA VAL A 55 7.97 -10.25 -3.61
C VAL A 55 8.72 -10.60 -4.89
N ASN A 56 8.85 -11.88 -5.21
CA ASN A 56 9.52 -12.33 -6.43
C ASN A 56 8.65 -12.28 -7.68
N ASN A 57 7.37 -11.97 -7.56
CA ASN A 57 6.46 -11.89 -8.70
C ASN A 57 6.76 -10.62 -9.51
N PHE A 58 6.97 -10.79 -10.82
CA PHE A 58 7.27 -9.68 -11.73
C PHE A 58 6.18 -8.60 -11.79
N SER A 59 4.95 -8.95 -11.46
CA SER A 59 3.86 -7.97 -11.40
C SER A 59 3.97 -7.00 -10.23
N ASN A 60 4.83 -7.29 -9.27
CA ASN A 60 4.89 -6.60 -7.99
C ASN A 60 6.22 -5.90 -7.78
N GLN A 61 6.15 -4.69 -7.22
CA GLN A 61 7.30 -3.95 -6.71
C GLN A 61 7.00 -3.53 -5.29
N TRP A 62 7.66 -4.18 -4.33
CA TRP A 62 7.50 -3.88 -2.91
C TRP A 62 8.55 -2.89 -2.46
N LEU A 63 8.12 -1.88 -1.70
CA LEU A 63 8.98 -0.84 -1.17
C LEU A 63 8.87 -0.81 0.35
N MET A 64 9.99 -0.54 1.01
CA MET A 64 10.01 -0.28 2.45
C MET A 64 10.69 1.05 2.72
N VAL A 65 10.16 1.78 3.69
CA VAL A 65 10.80 2.99 4.22
C VAL A 65 11.36 2.69 5.60
N TYR A 66 12.56 3.19 5.85
CA TYR A 66 13.30 2.98 7.09
C TYR A 66 13.55 4.31 7.78
N ALA A 67 13.42 4.33 9.10
CA ALA A 67 13.73 5.46 9.95
C ALA A 67 14.87 5.07 10.89
N GLY A 68 16.06 5.68 10.71
CA GLY A 68 17.23 5.32 11.49
C GLY A 68 17.60 3.84 11.39
N GLY A 69 17.40 3.25 10.21
CA GLY A 69 17.68 1.83 9.98
C GLY A 69 16.58 0.86 10.39
N LYS A 70 15.48 1.36 10.96
CA LYS A 70 14.36 0.52 11.41
C LYS A 70 13.20 0.57 10.40
N PRO A 71 12.58 -0.57 10.07
CA PRO A 71 11.41 -0.58 9.18
C PRO A 71 10.28 0.28 9.74
N ALA A 72 9.81 1.23 8.95
CA ALA A 72 8.80 2.20 9.38
C ALA A 72 7.51 2.14 8.57
N GLY A 73 7.57 1.56 7.37
CA GLY A 73 6.38 1.45 6.52
C GLY A 73 6.69 0.71 5.23
N TYR A 74 5.63 0.44 4.47
CA TYR A 74 5.77 -0.25 3.19
C TYR A 74 4.69 0.19 2.20
N ALA A 75 4.92 -0.14 0.94
CA ALA A 75 3.94 0.01 -0.13
C ALA A 75 4.18 -1.06 -1.19
N LEU A 76 3.12 -1.39 -1.91
CA LEU A 76 3.18 -2.29 -3.05
C LEU A 76 2.69 -1.58 -4.29
N ILE A 77 3.48 -1.62 -5.35
CA ILE A 77 3.07 -1.20 -6.68
C ILE A 77 2.91 -2.46 -7.52
N THR A 78 1.72 -2.66 -8.09
CA THR A 78 1.38 -3.91 -8.76
C THR A 78 0.59 -3.66 -10.03
N SER A 79 0.68 -4.58 -10.99
CA SER A 79 -0.19 -4.61 -12.16
C SER A 79 -1.46 -5.42 -11.92
N GLN A 80 -1.60 -6.03 -10.76
CA GLN A 80 -2.74 -6.89 -10.42
C GLN A 80 -3.90 -6.08 -9.84
N GLY A 81 -5.09 -6.66 -9.91
CA GLY A 81 -6.31 -6.07 -9.38
C GLY A 81 -7.20 -5.51 -10.47
N LYS A 82 -8.49 -5.40 -10.14
CA LYS A 82 -9.47 -4.86 -11.07
C LYS A 82 -9.52 -3.35 -10.94
N ARG A 83 -9.05 -2.67 -11.96
CA ARG A 83 -9.09 -1.20 -12.01
C ARG A 83 -10.52 -0.69 -12.24
N PRO A 84 -10.82 0.56 -11.86
CA PRO A 84 -12.13 1.14 -12.12
C PRO A 84 -12.39 1.30 -13.61
N ASP A 85 -13.66 1.17 -13.99
CA ASP A 85 -14.06 1.25 -15.40
C ASP A 85 -13.76 2.61 -16.04
N THR A 86 -13.66 3.67 -15.22
CA THR A 86 -13.32 5.02 -15.69
C THR A 86 -11.86 5.16 -16.07
N LEU A 87 -11.00 4.21 -15.68
CA LEU A 87 -9.57 4.25 -15.96
C LEU A 87 -9.29 3.48 -17.25
N THR A 88 -9.24 4.21 -18.37
CA THR A 88 -9.11 3.61 -19.70
C THR A 88 -7.69 3.74 -20.28
N GLU A 89 -6.79 4.43 -19.60
CA GLU A 89 -5.40 4.55 -20.01
C GLU A 89 -4.73 3.16 -20.08
N LYS A 90 -3.80 2.97 -21.00
CA LYS A 90 -3.20 1.63 -21.25
C LYS A 90 -2.14 1.27 -20.24
N LYS A 91 -1.29 2.23 -19.88
CA LYS A 91 -0.15 1.99 -18.96
C LYS A 91 -0.51 2.49 -17.58
N VAL A 92 -1.06 1.60 -16.76
CA VAL A 92 -1.45 1.94 -15.39
C VAL A 92 -0.84 0.96 -14.39
N LYS A 93 -0.63 1.43 -13.18
CA LYS A 93 -0.23 0.60 -12.04
C LYS A 93 -1.10 0.91 -10.85
N ARG A 94 -1.25 -0.07 -9.98
CA ARG A 94 -1.98 0.05 -8.72
C ARG A 94 -0.98 0.28 -7.59
N LEU A 95 -1.25 1.30 -6.77
CA LEU A 95 -0.59 1.48 -5.49
C LEU A 95 -1.50 0.90 -4.42
N THR A 96 -0.99 -0.03 -3.63
CA THR A 96 -1.77 -0.69 -2.59
C THR A 96 -0.89 -0.96 -1.37
N GLY A 97 -1.51 -1.34 -0.26
CA GLY A 97 -0.78 -1.67 0.96
C GLY A 97 -0.02 -0.50 1.58
N TYR A 98 -0.13 0.71 1.07
CA TYR A 98 0.60 1.87 1.57
C TYR A 98 0.30 2.12 3.05
N GLY A 99 1.34 2.22 3.85
CA GLY A 99 1.20 2.56 5.25
C GLY A 99 2.54 2.85 5.91
N VAL A 100 2.49 3.74 6.91
CA VAL A 100 3.62 4.06 7.78
C VAL A 100 3.13 3.91 9.21
N LEU A 101 3.92 3.26 10.05
CA LEU A 101 3.59 3.04 11.45
C LEU A 101 3.25 4.35 12.13
N GLN A 102 2.25 4.33 13.00
CA GLN A 102 1.76 5.51 13.71
C GLN A 102 2.89 6.26 14.43
N GLN A 103 3.83 5.54 15.02
CA GLN A 103 4.97 6.17 15.71
C GLN A 103 5.87 6.98 14.78
N TYR A 104 5.79 6.79 13.47
CA TYR A 104 6.57 7.53 12.48
C TYR A 104 5.70 8.46 11.62
N ALA A 105 4.42 8.65 11.98
CA ALA A 105 3.48 9.42 11.17
C ALA A 105 3.89 10.88 10.99
N ASP A 106 4.52 11.48 12.01
CA ASP A 106 4.95 12.87 11.97
C ASP A 106 6.43 13.02 11.58
N SER A 107 7.06 11.93 11.12
CA SER A 107 8.40 11.97 10.57
C SER A 107 8.37 12.21 9.06
N GLY A 108 9.50 12.28 8.41
CA GLY A 108 9.58 12.35 6.95
C GLY A 108 9.26 11.03 6.24
N CYS A 109 8.96 9.94 6.97
CA CYS A 109 8.71 8.62 6.37
C CYS A 109 7.50 8.58 5.43
N PRO A 110 6.33 9.16 5.77
CA PRO A 110 5.20 9.14 4.85
C PRO A 110 5.54 9.79 3.51
N GLU A 111 6.14 10.97 3.54
CA GLU A 111 6.53 11.68 2.33
C GLU A 111 7.58 10.92 1.53
N ALA A 112 8.61 10.40 2.19
CA ALA A 112 9.67 9.65 1.51
C ALA A 112 9.12 8.42 0.80
N LEU A 113 8.22 7.69 1.45
CA LEU A 113 7.59 6.50 0.85
C LEU A 113 6.72 6.86 -0.34
N LEU A 114 5.86 7.88 -0.20
CA LEU A 114 4.99 8.29 -1.30
C LEU A 114 5.80 8.82 -2.48
N GLN A 115 6.81 9.65 -2.24
CA GLN A 115 7.67 10.17 -3.30
C GLN A 115 8.36 9.03 -4.07
N LYS A 116 8.80 7.99 -3.37
CA LYS A 116 9.39 6.81 -4.03
C LYS A 116 8.36 6.09 -4.89
N CYS A 117 7.14 5.92 -4.39
CA CYS A 117 6.05 5.33 -5.16
C CYS A 117 5.75 6.13 -6.43
N LEU A 118 5.70 7.46 -6.32
CA LEU A 118 5.43 8.33 -7.47
C LEU A 118 6.58 8.30 -8.48
N GLN A 119 7.82 8.22 -8.01
CA GLN A 119 8.99 8.07 -8.86
C GLN A 119 8.96 6.76 -9.65
N VAL A 120 8.63 5.65 -8.99
CA VAL A 120 8.47 4.35 -9.64
C VAL A 120 7.35 4.39 -10.67
N GLY A 121 6.27 5.11 -10.37
CA GLY A 121 5.10 5.22 -11.24
C GLY A 121 5.18 6.28 -12.34
N GLN A 122 6.27 7.06 -12.40
CA GLN A 122 6.32 8.23 -13.29
C GLN A 122 6.27 7.90 -14.78
N SER A 123 6.64 6.68 -15.17
CA SER A 123 6.59 6.24 -16.57
C SER A 123 5.22 5.70 -16.99
N TYR A 124 4.29 5.58 -16.06
CA TYR A 124 2.93 5.12 -16.33
C TYR A 124 1.99 6.29 -16.58
N ASP A 125 0.92 6.04 -17.32
CA ASP A 125 -0.09 7.07 -17.63
C ASP A 125 -0.90 7.46 -16.40
N ALA A 126 -1.10 6.50 -15.49
CA ALA A 126 -1.82 6.73 -14.24
C ALA A 126 -1.42 5.72 -13.17
N LEU A 127 -1.54 6.15 -11.92
CA LEU A 127 -1.56 5.29 -10.75
C LEU A 127 -2.96 5.29 -10.17
N TRP A 128 -3.43 4.13 -9.70
CA TRP A 128 -4.74 4.04 -9.08
C TRP A 128 -4.67 3.30 -7.75
N MET A 129 -5.64 3.59 -6.90
CA MET A 129 -5.78 2.99 -5.58
C MET A 129 -7.23 2.60 -5.35
N HIS A 130 -7.43 1.57 -4.56
CA HIS A 130 -8.74 1.21 -4.02
C HIS A 130 -8.63 1.21 -2.50
N GLU A 131 -9.18 2.24 -1.87
CA GLU A 131 -9.05 2.48 -0.43
C GLU A 131 -10.43 2.40 0.23
N TYR A 132 -10.51 1.99 1.52
CA TYR A 132 -11.81 1.96 2.16
C TYR A 132 -12.35 3.39 2.35
N ALA A 133 -13.69 3.52 2.29
CA ALA A 133 -14.35 4.81 2.11
C ALA A 133 -14.11 5.80 3.26
N ASP A 134 -13.89 5.30 4.48
CA ASP A 134 -13.66 6.12 5.66
C ASP A 134 -12.18 6.20 6.07
N SER A 135 -11.27 5.84 5.16
CA SER A 135 -9.84 5.89 5.47
C SER A 135 -9.38 7.30 5.80
N PRO A 136 -8.65 7.49 6.92
CA PRO A 136 -8.07 8.79 7.24
C PRO A 136 -6.95 9.22 6.29
N LEU A 137 -6.47 8.33 5.43
CA LEU A 137 -5.45 8.63 4.44
C LEU A 137 -5.99 9.30 3.17
N LEU A 138 -7.31 9.28 2.95
CA LEU A 138 -7.90 9.88 1.74
C LEU A 138 -7.50 11.34 1.53
N PRO A 139 -7.59 12.23 2.53
CA PRO A 139 -7.16 13.62 2.34
C PRO A 139 -5.67 13.73 1.99
N TYR A 140 -4.84 12.86 2.56
CA TYR A 140 -3.40 12.84 2.29
C TYR A 140 -3.13 12.53 0.82
N PHE A 141 -3.76 11.49 0.28
CA PHE A 141 -3.60 11.15 -1.14
C PHE A 141 -4.19 12.22 -2.06
N GLU A 142 -5.31 12.81 -1.66
CA GLU A 142 -5.94 13.89 -2.46
C GLU A 142 -5.03 15.13 -2.55
N ARG A 143 -4.28 15.45 -1.50
CA ARG A 143 -3.27 16.51 -1.53
C ARG A 143 -2.12 16.21 -2.49
N HIS A 144 -1.91 14.93 -2.82
CA HIS A 144 -0.88 14.50 -3.77
C HIS A 144 -1.44 14.17 -5.15
N ARG A 145 -2.53 14.84 -5.53
CA ARG A 145 -3.14 14.79 -6.86
C ARG A 145 -3.86 13.49 -7.20
N PHE A 146 -4.15 12.66 -6.21
CA PHE A 146 -5.09 11.57 -6.41
C PHE A 146 -6.51 12.13 -6.35
N GLN A 147 -7.36 11.73 -7.28
CA GLN A 147 -8.75 12.18 -7.36
C GLN A 147 -9.69 10.99 -7.24
N ARG A 148 -10.77 11.16 -6.49
CA ARG A 148 -11.81 10.13 -6.39
C ARG A 148 -12.55 10.03 -7.70
N GLU A 149 -12.67 8.81 -8.22
CA GLU A 149 -13.39 8.53 -9.45
C GLU A 149 -14.19 7.23 -9.34
N GLY A 150 -15.28 7.17 -10.12
CA GLY A 150 -16.14 6.00 -10.17
C GLY A 150 -17.02 5.88 -8.94
N GLY A 151 -17.79 4.80 -8.91
CA GLY A 151 -18.67 4.49 -7.80
C GLY A 151 -17.97 3.77 -6.67
N GLN A 152 -18.68 3.61 -5.56
CA GLN A 152 -18.19 2.78 -4.47
C GLN A 152 -18.29 1.30 -4.86
N ALA A 153 -17.27 0.55 -4.48
CA ALA A 153 -17.23 -0.90 -4.63
C ALA A 153 -16.57 -1.51 -3.41
N THR A 154 -17.07 -2.66 -2.95
CA THR A 154 -16.43 -3.36 -1.84
C THR A 154 -14.98 -3.70 -2.19
N LEU A 155 -14.09 -3.53 -1.21
CA LEU A 155 -12.67 -3.89 -1.38
C LEU A 155 -12.54 -5.39 -1.70
N ASP A 156 -11.50 -5.74 -2.48
CA ASP A 156 -11.29 -7.13 -2.90
C ASP A 156 -10.99 -8.05 -1.71
N GLU A 157 -10.28 -7.54 -0.71
CA GLU A 157 -9.71 -8.37 0.36
C GLU A 157 -10.40 -8.20 1.71
N LEU A 158 -11.28 -7.20 1.84
CA LEU A 158 -11.89 -6.83 3.11
C LEU A 158 -13.37 -6.49 2.91
N PRO A 159 -14.23 -6.81 3.88
CA PRO A 159 -15.66 -6.52 3.80
C PRO A 159 -15.96 -5.06 4.13
N LEU A 160 -15.30 -4.14 3.44
CA LEU A 160 -15.45 -2.70 3.65
C LEU A 160 -15.80 -2.03 2.33
N PRO A 161 -16.66 -1.00 2.36
CA PRO A 161 -16.93 -0.20 1.18
C PRO A 161 -15.67 0.58 0.80
N GLY A 162 -15.38 0.64 -0.49
CA GLY A 162 -14.17 1.27 -1.00
C GLY A 162 -14.46 2.39 -1.99
N VAL A 163 -13.47 3.26 -2.16
CA VAL A 163 -13.46 4.30 -3.18
C VAL A 163 -12.20 4.16 -4.03
N TYR A 164 -12.29 4.53 -5.29
CA TYR A 164 -11.14 4.54 -6.17
C TYR A 164 -10.50 5.93 -6.17
N LEU A 165 -9.18 5.95 -6.17
CA LEU A 165 -8.38 7.16 -6.33
C LEU A 165 -7.50 6.99 -7.54
N ILE A 166 -7.43 8.02 -8.39
CA ILE A 166 -6.64 7.98 -9.62
C ILE A 166 -5.76 9.22 -9.69
N ARG A 167 -4.48 9.00 -9.98
CA ARG A 167 -3.52 10.07 -10.23
C ARG A 167 -3.02 9.93 -11.66
N ARG A 168 -3.46 10.83 -12.52
CA ARG A 168 -3.06 10.86 -13.91
C ARG A 168 -1.77 11.67 -14.09
N LYS A 169 -1.03 11.30 -15.11
CA LYS A 169 0.22 11.96 -15.46
C LYS A 169 -0.01 13.43 -15.85
#